data_656de15e05eaecd0cdc173e7a03e68c1
#
_entry.id   656de15e05eaecd0cdc173e7a03e68c1
#
_cell.length_a   1.000
_cell.length_b   1.000
_cell.length_c   1.000
_cell.angle_alpha   90.00
_cell.angle_beta   90.00
_cell.angle_gamma   90.00
#
_symmetry.space_group_name_H-M   'P 1'
#
loop_
_entity.id
_entity.type
_entity.pdbx_description
1 polymer ?
#
loop_
_entity_poly.entity_id
_entity_poly.type
_entity_poly.pdbx_seq_one_letter_code
_entity_poly.pdbx_strand_id
1 'polypeptide(L)'
;GYYAAAPPLASSPPLYVQPQPQQRRSPSNRRKNSPDNPLPIFPAADLKGRVASLCRDQHGSRFLQAHLEDPKGDSAERDLIFAEVLPRSRELATDVFGNYVVQKVLARGAAEARRAVFRQLDQHAVELGTHVYGCRVVQKALEMLAPGDSASLVEELRKDALRCVHDQHGNHVIQKCVEVTARAATEESSDKDVTKLAVLGEQLLGEFATRARSLAAHPFGC
;
A
#
# COMPACT_ATOMS: atom_id res chain seq x y z
N GLY A 1 -0.67 -47.57 8.27
CA GLY A 1 -0.15 -46.33 7.73
C GLY A 1 -0.88 -45.18 8.37
N TYR A 2 -0.22 -44.45 9.25
CA TYR A 2 -0.76 -43.24 9.88
C TYR A 2 -0.47 -42.03 8.94
N TYR A 3 -1.48 -41.45 8.35
CA TYR A 3 -1.40 -40.12 7.74
C TYR A 3 -1.51 -39.09 8.87
N ALA A 4 -0.39 -38.49 9.25
CA ALA A 4 -0.39 -37.33 10.10
C ALA A 4 -0.93 -36.14 9.33
N ALA A 5 -2.00 -35.51 9.82
CA ALA A 5 -2.55 -34.27 9.28
C ALA A 5 -1.52 -33.14 9.43
N ALA A 6 -1.32 -32.37 8.36
CA ALA A 6 -0.49 -31.18 8.39
C ALA A 6 -1.03 -30.16 9.39
N PRO A 7 -0.18 -29.43 10.15
CA PRO A 7 -0.63 -28.40 11.05
C PRO A 7 -1.26 -27.23 10.26
N PRO A 8 -2.25 -26.51 10.83
CA PRO A 8 -2.85 -25.36 10.20
C PRO A 8 -1.80 -24.27 9.98
N LEU A 9 -1.82 -23.68 8.78
CA LEU A 9 -0.96 -22.53 8.43
C LEU A 9 -1.11 -21.44 9.49
N ALA A 10 -0.02 -21.08 10.11
CA ALA A 10 0.05 -20.02 11.10
C ALA A 10 -0.49 -18.71 10.47
N SER A 11 -1.41 -18.05 11.18
CA SER A 11 -1.91 -16.72 10.84
C SER A 11 -0.74 -15.78 10.58
N SER A 12 -0.78 -15.07 9.46
CA SER A 12 0.22 -14.07 9.08
C SER A 12 0.54 -13.16 10.28
N PRO A 13 1.82 -12.85 10.55
CA PRO A 13 2.17 -11.94 11.63
C PRO A 13 1.49 -10.59 11.39
N PRO A 14 1.04 -9.91 12.46
CA PRO A 14 0.39 -8.61 12.34
C PRO A 14 1.34 -7.66 11.60
N LEU A 15 0.79 -6.95 10.59
CA LEU A 15 1.49 -5.91 9.85
C LEU A 15 2.23 -5.02 10.86
N TYR A 16 3.55 -5.00 10.80
CA TYR A 16 4.38 -4.14 11.63
C TYR A 16 3.99 -2.69 11.36
N VAL A 17 3.16 -2.13 12.22
CA VAL A 17 2.81 -0.71 12.20
C VAL A 17 4.05 0.02 12.70
N GLN A 18 4.85 0.55 11.78
CA GLN A 18 5.94 1.43 12.17
C GLN A 18 5.35 2.62 12.94
N PRO A 19 5.91 2.97 14.12
CA PRO A 19 5.53 4.20 14.80
C PRO A 19 5.77 5.38 13.85
N GLN A 20 4.78 6.27 13.72
CA GLN A 20 4.94 7.49 12.93
C GLN A 20 6.19 8.23 13.39
N PRO A 21 7.00 8.82 12.49
CA PRO A 21 8.21 9.52 12.87
C PRO A 21 7.90 10.57 13.93
N GLN A 22 8.46 10.37 15.12
CA GLN A 22 8.35 11.35 16.18
C GLN A 22 9.28 12.51 15.82
N GLN A 23 8.73 13.61 15.33
CA GLN A 23 9.47 14.86 15.23
C GLN A 23 10.02 15.19 16.62
N ARG A 24 11.33 15.50 16.70
CA ARG A 24 11.96 15.99 17.92
C ARG A 24 11.19 17.24 18.39
N ARG A 25 10.40 17.09 19.42
CA ARG A 25 9.51 18.14 19.94
C ARG A 25 10.33 19.12 20.74
N SER A 26 10.25 20.40 20.40
CA SER A 26 10.59 21.49 21.32
C SER A 26 9.69 21.42 22.56
N PRO A 27 10.19 21.76 23.76
CA PRO A 27 9.45 21.57 25.03
C PRO A 27 8.11 22.29 25.15
N SER A 28 7.84 23.28 24.32
CA SER A 28 6.62 24.12 24.35
C SER A 28 5.38 23.47 23.73
N ASN A 29 5.50 22.32 23.03
CA ASN A 29 4.39 21.71 22.28
C ASN A 29 3.82 20.42 22.93
N ARG A 30 4.23 20.12 24.18
CA ARG A 30 3.86 18.86 24.88
C ARG A 30 2.36 18.75 25.25
N ARG A 31 1.58 19.85 25.18
CA ARG A 31 0.16 19.87 25.63
C ARG A 31 -0.88 19.70 24.51
N LYS A 32 -0.49 19.63 23.21
CA LYS A 32 -1.44 19.60 22.09
C LYS A 32 -1.72 18.22 21.48
N ASN A 33 -1.12 17.14 22.00
CA ASN A 33 -1.25 15.80 21.43
C ASN A 33 -1.72 14.77 22.45
N SER A 34 -2.80 15.05 23.17
CA SER A 34 -3.56 14.02 23.89
C SER A 34 -4.44 13.24 22.91
N PRO A 35 -4.67 11.91 23.09
CA PRO A 35 -5.63 11.16 22.30
C PRO A 35 -7.07 11.70 22.39
N ASP A 36 -7.37 12.53 23.39
CA ASP A 36 -8.67 13.16 23.64
C ASP A 36 -8.89 14.51 22.95
N ASN A 37 -7.92 14.98 22.12
CA ASN A 37 -8.12 16.22 21.39
C ASN A 37 -8.92 15.93 20.12
N PRO A 38 -10.17 16.42 19.98
CA PRO A 38 -10.98 16.17 18.80
C PRO A 38 -10.23 16.64 17.55
N LEU A 39 -10.32 15.83 16.48
CA LEU A 39 -9.75 16.22 15.19
C LEU A 39 -10.33 17.58 14.78
N PRO A 40 -9.53 18.49 14.21
CA PRO A 40 -10.04 19.75 13.72
C PRO A 40 -11.15 19.47 12.70
N ILE A 41 -12.32 20.07 12.89
CA ILE A 41 -13.43 19.98 11.96
C ILE A 41 -13.17 21.03 10.87
N PHE A 42 -12.98 20.58 9.64
CA PHE A 42 -12.93 21.46 8.47
C PHE A 42 -14.30 21.41 7.80
N PRO A 43 -15.03 22.54 7.68
CA PRO A 43 -16.26 22.56 6.91
C PRO A 43 -16.02 22.13 5.46
N ALA A 44 -16.98 21.45 4.83
CA ALA A 44 -16.86 20.99 3.44
C ALA A 44 -16.47 22.13 2.47
N ALA A 45 -16.97 23.34 2.71
CA ALA A 45 -16.62 24.55 1.95
C ALA A 45 -15.11 24.86 1.99
N ASP A 46 -14.42 24.49 3.07
CA ASP A 46 -12.99 24.74 3.26
C ASP A 46 -12.11 23.64 2.67
N LEU A 47 -12.68 22.53 2.22
CA LEU A 47 -11.93 21.40 1.61
C LEU A 47 -11.50 21.71 0.18
N LYS A 48 -12.36 22.39 -0.59
CA LYS A 48 -12.11 22.64 -2.01
C LYS A 48 -10.80 23.42 -2.24
N GLY A 49 -9.89 22.84 -3.02
CA GLY A 49 -8.57 23.41 -3.32
C GLY A 49 -7.55 23.30 -2.18
N ARG A 50 -7.90 22.65 -1.05
CA ARG A 50 -7.02 22.52 0.12
C ARG A 50 -6.69 21.07 0.48
N VAL A 51 -7.35 20.08 -0.13
CA VAL A 51 -7.17 18.66 0.20
C VAL A 51 -5.70 18.26 0.02
N ALA A 52 -5.06 18.69 -1.06
CA ALA A 52 -3.65 18.36 -1.31
C ALA A 52 -2.71 18.91 -0.22
N SER A 53 -2.97 20.09 0.32
CA SER A 53 -2.21 20.66 1.45
C SER A 53 -2.52 19.95 2.76
N LEU A 54 -3.79 19.61 3.01
CA LEU A 54 -4.21 18.84 4.17
C LEU A 54 -3.60 17.44 4.19
N CYS A 55 -3.43 16.80 3.02
CA CYS A 55 -2.75 15.51 2.93
C CYS A 55 -1.32 15.56 3.51
N ARG A 56 -0.63 16.68 3.39
CA ARG A 56 0.76 16.88 3.84
C ARG A 56 0.89 17.41 5.27
N ASP A 57 -0.22 17.71 5.91
CA ASP A 57 -0.28 18.11 7.31
C ASP A 57 -0.66 16.94 8.21
N GLN A 58 -0.05 16.85 9.39
CA GLN A 58 -0.28 15.75 10.33
C GLN A 58 -1.76 15.64 10.77
N HIS A 59 -2.41 16.76 11.06
CA HIS A 59 -3.79 16.79 11.52
C HIS A 59 -4.76 16.72 10.35
N GLY A 60 -4.43 17.40 9.25
CA GLY A 60 -5.18 17.36 8.00
C GLY A 60 -5.28 15.96 7.42
N SER A 61 -4.18 15.22 7.34
CA SER A 61 -4.19 13.85 6.82
C SER A 61 -5.04 12.91 7.68
N ARG A 62 -5.00 13.04 9.02
CA ARG A 62 -5.86 12.25 9.92
C ARG A 62 -7.34 12.59 9.76
N PHE A 63 -7.66 13.86 9.59
CA PHE A 63 -9.02 14.30 9.30
C PHE A 63 -9.53 13.65 8.00
N LEU A 64 -8.75 13.74 6.89
CA LEU A 64 -9.11 13.14 5.61
C LEU A 64 -9.26 11.61 5.71
N GLN A 65 -8.37 10.93 6.44
CA GLN A 65 -8.47 9.50 6.68
C GLN A 65 -9.76 9.13 7.41
N ALA A 66 -10.14 9.87 8.46
CA ALA A 66 -11.37 9.65 9.20
C ALA A 66 -12.61 9.83 8.33
N HIS A 67 -12.64 10.85 7.46
CA HIS A 67 -13.72 11.07 6.50
C HIS A 67 -13.86 9.93 5.47
N LEU A 68 -12.74 9.40 4.99
CA LEU A 68 -12.73 8.26 4.08
C LEU A 68 -13.14 6.94 4.79
N GLU A 69 -12.96 6.85 6.10
CA GLU A 69 -13.37 5.68 6.90
C GLU A 69 -14.84 5.68 7.29
N ASP A 70 -15.45 6.84 7.45
CA ASP A 70 -16.83 6.94 7.89
C ASP A 70 -17.80 6.45 6.80
N PRO A 71 -18.53 5.34 7.02
CA PRO A 71 -19.48 4.83 6.04
C PRO A 71 -20.71 5.73 5.87
N LYS A 72 -20.96 6.61 6.85
CA LYS A 72 -22.09 7.59 6.85
C LYS A 72 -21.64 8.99 6.44
N GLY A 73 -20.35 9.17 6.13
CA GLY A 73 -19.79 10.46 5.73
C GLY A 73 -20.40 11.01 4.45
N ASP A 74 -20.38 12.32 4.29
CA ASP A 74 -20.94 13.00 3.14
C ASP A 74 -20.24 12.54 1.84
N SER A 75 -21.04 12.12 0.86
CA SER A 75 -20.55 11.68 -0.45
C SER A 75 -19.87 12.83 -1.21
N ALA A 76 -20.39 14.07 -1.10
CA ALA A 76 -19.84 15.24 -1.78
C ALA A 76 -18.43 15.61 -1.23
N GLU A 77 -18.23 15.49 0.09
CA GLU A 77 -16.90 15.67 0.69
C GLU A 77 -15.92 14.60 0.22
N ARG A 78 -16.38 13.36 0.13
CA ARG A 78 -15.59 12.24 -0.37
C ARG A 78 -15.17 12.43 -1.83
N ASP A 79 -16.10 12.92 -2.66
CA ASP A 79 -15.84 13.23 -4.07
C ASP A 79 -14.83 14.38 -4.21
N LEU A 80 -14.90 15.40 -3.36
CA LEU A 80 -13.88 16.46 -3.31
C LEU A 80 -12.51 15.92 -2.92
N ILE A 81 -12.44 15.04 -1.92
CA ILE A 81 -11.18 14.41 -1.52
C ILE A 81 -10.61 13.61 -2.69
N PHE A 82 -11.42 12.79 -3.35
CA PHE A 82 -10.97 12.00 -4.51
C PHE A 82 -10.51 12.90 -5.67
N ALA A 83 -11.26 13.95 -6.00
CA ALA A 83 -10.91 14.84 -7.10
C ALA A 83 -9.51 15.45 -6.97
N GLU A 84 -9.05 15.72 -5.75
CA GLU A 84 -7.73 16.32 -5.51
C GLU A 84 -6.64 15.30 -5.20
N VAL A 85 -6.97 14.16 -4.59
CA VAL A 85 -5.99 13.13 -4.21
C VAL A 85 -5.60 12.26 -5.41
N LEU A 86 -6.59 11.82 -6.23
CA LEU A 86 -6.34 10.85 -7.30
C LEU A 86 -5.27 11.33 -8.30
N PRO A 87 -5.29 12.56 -8.84
CA PRO A 87 -4.28 13.01 -9.80
C PRO A 87 -2.90 13.22 -9.19
N ARG A 88 -2.79 13.26 -7.85
CA ARG A 88 -1.54 13.45 -7.10
C ARG A 88 -1.10 12.22 -6.32
N SER A 89 -1.71 11.05 -6.57
CA SER A 89 -1.48 9.86 -5.75
C SER A 89 -0.02 9.43 -5.73
N ARG A 90 0.73 9.55 -6.84
CA ARG A 90 2.17 9.25 -6.87
C ARG A 90 2.98 10.17 -5.97
N GLU A 91 2.75 11.47 -6.06
CA GLU A 91 3.43 12.48 -5.24
C GLU A 91 3.10 12.29 -3.75
N LEU A 92 1.82 12.08 -3.42
CA LEU A 92 1.37 11.84 -2.06
C LEU A 92 1.84 10.50 -1.50
N ALA A 93 2.08 9.50 -2.35
CA ALA A 93 2.61 8.20 -1.92
C ALA A 93 4.01 8.31 -1.28
N THR A 94 4.80 9.30 -1.64
CA THR A 94 6.13 9.56 -1.09
C THR A 94 6.14 10.57 0.05
N ASP A 95 4.99 11.18 0.37
CA ASP A 95 4.87 12.13 1.47
C ASP A 95 4.66 11.42 2.82
N VAL A 96 5.25 11.98 3.89
CA VAL A 96 5.22 11.41 5.25
C VAL A 96 3.82 11.23 5.83
N PHE A 97 2.86 12.07 5.44
CA PHE A 97 1.46 12.02 5.87
C PHE A 97 0.51 11.64 4.72
N GLY A 98 0.80 12.09 3.51
CA GLY A 98 0.00 11.87 2.32
C GLY A 98 -0.15 10.39 1.96
N ASN A 99 0.87 9.58 2.18
CA ASN A 99 0.84 8.14 1.91
C ASN A 99 -0.34 7.44 2.62
N TYR A 100 -0.70 7.85 3.85
CA TYR A 100 -1.82 7.26 4.58
C TYR A 100 -3.16 7.58 3.93
N VAL A 101 -3.31 8.78 3.36
CA VAL A 101 -4.54 9.17 2.65
C VAL A 101 -4.68 8.32 1.37
N VAL A 102 -3.60 8.15 0.59
CA VAL A 102 -3.61 7.30 -0.61
C VAL A 102 -3.94 5.84 -0.26
N GLN A 103 -3.36 5.29 0.82
CA GLN A 103 -3.70 3.96 1.31
C GLN A 103 -5.20 3.85 1.70
N LYS A 104 -5.80 4.91 2.27
CA LYS A 104 -7.24 4.93 2.57
C LYS A 104 -8.10 4.97 1.31
N VAL A 105 -7.70 5.73 0.30
CA VAL A 105 -8.36 5.73 -1.01
C VAL A 105 -8.34 4.32 -1.62
N LEU A 106 -7.21 3.63 -1.59
CA LEU A 106 -7.12 2.23 -2.05
C LEU A 106 -8.03 1.28 -1.25
N ALA A 107 -8.06 1.43 0.08
CA ALA A 107 -8.83 0.55 0.94
C ALA A 107 -10.35 0.78 0.86
N ARG A 108 -10.81 2.03 0.72
CA ARG A 108 -12.21 2.43 0.83
C ARG A 108 -12.83 2.96 -0.47
N GLY A 109 -12.02 3.33 -1.45
CA GLY A 109 -12.50 3.81 -2.75
C GLY A 109 -13.20 2.72 -3.56
N ALA A 110 -14.10 3.14 -4.44
CA ALA A 110 -14.68 2.27 -5.46
C ALA A 110 -13.62 1.78 -6.47
N ALA A 111 -13.97 0.85 -7.34
CA ALA A 111 -13.06 0.29 -8.34
C ALA A 111 -12.41 1.37 -9.22
N GLU A 112 -13.19 2.38 -9.60
CA GLU A 112 -12.74 3.51 -10.44
C GLU A 112 -11.67 4.35 -9.72
N ALA A 113 -11.85 4.63 -8.43
CA ALA A 113 -10.87 5.37 -7.63
C ALA A 113 -9.58 4.57 -7.46
N ARG A 114 -9.67 3.26 -7.19
CA ARG A 114 -8.51 2.37 -7.14
C ARG A 114 -7.75 2.35 -8.45
N ARG A 115 -8.46 2.24 -9.56
CA ARG A 115 -7.86 2.26 -10.90
C ARG A 115 -7.24 3.60 -11.24
N ALA A 116 -7.81 4.71 -10.76
CA ALA A 116 -7.20 6.03 -10.91
C ALA A 116 -5.88 6.15 -10.13
N VAL A 117 -5.82 5.59 -8.92
CA VAL A 117 -4.56 5.47 -8.18
C VAL A 117 -3.57 4.58 -8.94
N PHE A 118 -3.98 3.40 -9.41
CA PHE A 118 -3.13 2.50 -10.20
C PHE A 118 -2.44 3.25 -11.36
N ARG A 119 -3.18 4.02 -12.17
CA ARG A 119 -2.61 4.79 -13.28
C ARG A 119 -1.50 5.77 -12.86
N GLN A 120 -1.49 6.21 -11.62
CA GLN A 120 -0.42 7.06 -11.06
C GLN A 120 0.77 6.27 -10.55
N LEU A 121 0.59 4.99 -10.22
CA LEU A 121 1.64 4.11 -9.73
C LEU A 121 2.31 3.30 -10.85
N ASP A 122 1.57 3.03 -11.93
CA ASP A 122 2.04 2.27 -13.10
C ASP A 122 3.31 2.89 -13.69
N GLN A 123 4.29 2.07 -14.04
CA GLN A 123 5.64 2.44 -14.45
C GLN A 123 6.50 3.13 -13.36
N HIS A 124 6.02 3.15 -12.09
CA HIS A 124 6.74 3.72 -10.95
C HIS A 124 6.78 2.76 -9.74
N ALA A 125 6.37 1.50 -9.92
CA ALA A 125 6.24 0.55 -8.81
C ALA A 125 7.58 0.22 -8.15
N VAL A 126 8.68 0.13 -8.90
CA VAL A 126 10.02 -0.13 -8.37
C VAL A 126 10.54 1.08 -7.58
N GLU A 127 10.41 2.29 -8.13
CA GLU A 127 10.81 3.54 -7.45
C GLU A 127 10.05 3.71 -6.14
N LEU A 128 8.73 3.59 -6.19
CA LEU A 128 7.87 3.70 -5.01
C LEU A 128 8.08 2.54 -4.05
N GLY A 129 8.30 1.35 -4.56
CA GLY A 129 8.50 0.12 -3.76
C GLY A 129 9.75 0.15 -2.89
N THR A 130 10.79 0.86 -3.32
CA THR A 130 12.03 1.07 -2.56
C THR A 130 12.02 2.37 -1.73
N HIS A 131 10.94 3.17 -1.82
CA HIS A 131 10.80 4.39 -1.04
C HIS A 131 10.22 4.11 0.36
N VAL A 132 10.72 4.81 1.39
CA VAL A 132 10.33 4.62 2.82
C VAL A 132 8.82 4.68 3.08
N TYR A 133 8.09 5.53 2.38
CA TYR A 133 6.62 5.65 2.48
C TYR A 133 5.91 5.00 1.29
N GLY A 134 6.46 5.15 0.08
CA GLY A 134 5.89 4.62 -1.15
C GLY A 134 5.68 3.11 -1.12
N CYS A 135 6.58 2.36 -0.48
CA CYS A 135 6.47 0.90 -0.36
C CYS A 135 5.15 0.46 0.31
N ARG A 136 4.61 1.25 1.24
CA ARG A 136 3.33 0.97 1.90
C ARG A 136 2.14 1.15 0.96
N VAL A 137 2.23 2.16 0.09
CA VAL A 137 1.20 2.41 -0.93
C VAL A 137 1.20 1.31 -1.98
N VAL A 138 2.39 0.89 -2.45
CA VAL A 138 2.50 -0.23 -3.42
C VAL A 138 1.99 -1.53 -2.83
N GLN A 139 2.34 -1.87 -1.59
CA GLN A 139 1.82 -3.05 -0.89
C GLN A 139 0.28 -3.00 -0.79
N LYS A 140 -0.29 -1.83 -0.42
CA LYS A 140 -1.75 -1.66 -0.35
C LYS A 140 -2.40 -1.74 -1.74
N ALA A 141 -1.75 -1.23 -2.78
CA ALA A 141 -2.23 -1.34 -4.14
C ALA A 141 -2.31 -2.81 -4.59
N LEU A 142 -1.24 -3.59 -4.41
CA LEU A 142 -1.21 -5.02 -4.73
C LEU A 142 -2.33 -5.81 -4.03
N GLU A 143 -2.71 -5.41 -2.81
CA GLU A 143 -3.78 -6.06 -2.04
C GLU A 143 -5.19 -5.69 -2.51
N MET A 144 -5.39 -4.46 -3.00
CA MET A 144 -6.72 -3.87 -3.21
C MET A 144 -7.13 -3.69 -4.67
N LEU A 145 -6.17 -3.77 -5.60
CA LEU A 145 -6.45 -3.63 -7.04
C LEU A 145 -7.09 -4.88 -7.63
N ALA A 146 -7.75 -4.70 -8.77
CA ALA A 146 -8.21 -5.82 -9.59
C ALA A 146 -7.03 -6.67 -10.08
N PRO A 147 -7.22 -7.98 -10.35
CA PRO A 147 -6.14 -8.88 -10.74
C PRO A 147 -5.28 -8.37 -11.91
N GLY A 148 -5.91 -7.79 -12.94
CA GLY A 148 -5.18 -7.26 -14.11
C GLY A 148 -4.28 -6.08 -13.79
N ASP A 149 -4.76 -5.13 -12.98
CA ASP A 149 -3.98 -3.98 -12.53
C ASP A 149 -2.85 -4.43 -11.57
N SER A 150 -3.12 -5.41 -10.68
CA SER A 150 -2.11 -6.03 -9.82
C SER A 150 -1.06 -6.78 -10.62
N ALA A 151 -1.45 -7.50 -11.68
CA ALA A 151 -0.53 -8.20 -12.56
C ALA A 151 0.45 -7.23 -13.25
N SER A 152 0.00 -6.05 -13.64
CA SER A 152 0.88 -5.01 -14.23
C SER A 152 1.94 -4.53 -13.23
N LEU A 153 1.57 -4.29 -11.97
CA LEU A 153 2.53 -3.90 -10.93
C LEU A 153 3.52 -5.05 -10.61
N VAL A 154 3.03 -6.29 -10.53
CA VAL A 154 3.90 -7.47 -10.30
C VAL A 154 4.88 -7.64 -11.45
N GLU A 155 4.45 -7.50 -12.70
CA GLU A 155 5.31 -7.58 -13.89
C GLU A 155 6.42 -6.53 -13.87
N GLU A 156 6.12 -5.30 -13.46
CA GLU A 156 7.11 -4.24 -13.31
C GLU A 156 8.12 -4.56 -12.22
N LEU A 157 7.63 -4.93 -11.01
CA LEU A 157 8.47 -5.26 -9.86
C LEU A 157 9.34 -6.49 -10.10
N ARG A 158 8.86 -7.48 -10.87
CA ARG A 158 9.60 -8.68 -11.23
C ARG A 158 10.86 -8.36 -12.05
N LYS A 159 10.79 -7.39 -12.97
CA LYS A 159 11.94 -6.99 -13.81
C LYS A 159 13.14 -6.53 -12.98
N ASP A 160 12.89 -5.95 -11.80
CA ASP A 160 13.90 -5.46 -10.86
C ASP A 160 13.83 -6.20 -9.50
N ALA A 161 13.32 -7.44 -9.49
CA ALA A 161 13.02 -8.16 -8.26
C ALA A 161 14.22 -8.29 -7.32
N LEU A 162 15.42 -8.57 -7.83
CA LEU A 162 16.63 -8.68 -7.00
C LEU A 162 17.00 -7.36 -6.33
N ARG A 163 16.89 -6.25 -7.05
CA ARG A 163 17.11 -4.92 -6.46
C ARG A 163 16.12 -4.68 -5.33
N CYS A 164 14.85 -5.00 -5.54
CA CYS A 164 13.82 -4.85 -4.52
C CYS A 164 14.06 -5.76 -3.31
N VAL A 165 14.44 -7.04 -3.51
CA VAL A 165 14.72 -7.99 -2.41
C VAL A 165 15.89 -7.51 -1.55
N HIS A 166 16.92 -6.89 -2.14
CA HIS A 166 18.08 -6.39 -1.41
C HIS A 166 17.85 -5.01 -0.77
N ASP A 167 16.71 -4.37 -1.02
CA ASP A 167 16.35 -3.09 -0.41
C ASP A 167 15.52 -3.30 0.87
N GLN A 168 15.78 -2.49 1.92
CA GLN A 168 15.12 -2.60 3.22
C GLN A 168 13.58 -2.36 3.17
N HIS A 169 13.06 -1.70 2.16
CA HIS A 169 11.64 -1.45 1.93
C HIS A 169 11.08 -2.33 0.82
N GLY A 170 11.87 -2.50 -0.26
CA GLY A 170 11.52 -3.28 -1.43
C GLY A 170 11.26 -4.76 -1.13
N ASN A 171 12.00 -5.36 -0.17
CA ASN A 171 11.78 -6.76 0.20
C ASN A 171 10.33 -7.01 0.66
N HIS A 172 9.71 -6.09 1.41
CA HIS A 172 8.32 -6.21 1.84
C HIS A 172 7.32 -6.09 0.68
N VAL A 173 7.67 -5.33 -0.35
CA VAL A 173 6.85 -5.25 -1.58
C VAL A 173 6.92 -6.57 -2.34
N ILE A 174 8.10 -7.17 -2.47
CA ILE A 174 8.26 -8.49 -3.10
C ILE A 174 7.54 -9.59 -2.31
N GLN A 175 7.61 -9.58 -0.98
CA GLN A 175 6.82 -10.48 -0.14
C GLN A 175 5.32 -10.35 -0.45
N LYS A 176 4.83 -9.11 -0.60
CA LYS A 176 3.42 -8.86 -0.97
C LYS A 176 3.11 -9.36 -2.39
N CYS A 177 4.03 -9.25 -3.35
CA CYS A 177 3.87 -9.86 -4.68
C CYS A 177 3.68 -11.38 -4.56
N VAL A 178 4.53 -12.06 -3.78
CA VAL A 178 4.42 -13.51 -3.56
C VAL A 178 3.07 -13.87 -2.91
N GLU A 179 2.62 -13.11 -1.90
CA GLU A 179 1.33 -13.36 -1.24
C GLU A 179 0.15 -13.25 -2.22
N VAL A 180 0.07 -12.17 -3.01
CA VAL A 180 -1.07 -11.94 -3.91
C VAL A 180 -1.08 -12.92 -5.09
N THR A 181 0.10 -13.29 -5.61
CA THR A 181 0.22 -14.27 -6.70
C THR A 181 -0.05 -15.68 -6.22
N ALA A 182 0.38 -16.06 -5.01
CA ALA A 182 0.05 -17.35 -4.41
C ALA A 182 -1.45 -17.50 -4.16
N ARG A 183 -2.12 -16.42 -3.70
CA ARG A 183 -3.58 -16.42 -3.56
C ARG A 183 -4.28 -16.62 -4.91
N ALA A 184 -3.82 -15.92 -5.96
CA ALA A 184 -4.36 -16.10 -7.31
C ALA A 184 -4.17 -17.53 -7.84
N ALA A 185 -3.06 -18.19 -7.50
CA ALA A 185 -2.78 -19.59 -7.89
C ALA A 185 -3.67 -20.62 -7.18
N THR A 186 -4.23 -20.29 -6.01
CA THR A 186 -5.16 -21.15 -5.27
C THR A 186 -6.64 -20.89 -5.61
N GLU A 187 -6.92 -19.82 -6.36
CA GLU A 187 -8.28 -19.47 -6.76
C GLU A 187 -8.69 -20.24 -8.03
N GLU A 188 -9.75 -21.05 -7.94
CA GLU A 188 -10.36 -21.69 -9.10
C GLU A 188 -11.12 -20.65 -9.93
N SER A 189 -10.43 -19.97 -10.83
CA SER A 189 -10.98 -18.90 -11.66
C SER A 189 -10.64 -19.11 -13.13
N SER A 190 -11.63 -18.89 -13.99
CA SER A 190 -11.43 -18.81 -15.44
C SER A 190 -11.04 -17.41 -15.91
N ASP A 191 -10.88 -16.46 -15.01
CA ASP A 191 -10.45 -15.10 -15.31
C ASP A 191 -8.98 -15.10 -15.76
N LYS A 192 -8.76 -14.58 -16.97
CA LYS A 192 -7.42 -14.51 -17.58
C LYS A 192 -6.45 -13.65 -16.76
N ASP A 193 -6.95 -12.63 -16.06
CA ASP A 193 -6.12 -11.75 -15.26
C ASP A 193 -5.67 -12.43 -13.95
N VAL A 194 -6.53 -13.25 -13.35
CA VAL A 194 -6.19 -14.12 -12.21
C VAL A 194 -5.13 -15.14 -12.63
N THR A 195 -5.35 -15.82 -13.76
CA THR A 195 -4.39 -16.78 -14.30
C THR A 195 -3.03 -16.13 -14.62
N LYS A 196 -3.05 -14.95 -15.23
CA LYS A 196 -1.82 -14.18 -15.51
C LYS A 196 -1.07 -13.84 -14.21
N LEU A 197 -1.80 -13.40 -13.18
CA LEU A 197 -1.21 -13.06 -11.89
C LEU A 197 -0.55 -14.29 -11.23
N ALA A 198 -1.18 -15.47 -11.29
CA ALA A 198 -0.63 -16.73 -10.81
C ALA A 198 0.67 -17.10 -11.53
N VAL A 199 0.69 -17.05 -12.86
CA VAL A 199 1.88 -17.34 -13.70
C VAL A 199 3.04 -16.42 -13.36
N LEU A 200 2.78 -15.13 -13.11
CA LEU A 200 3.82 -14.17 -12.69
C LEU A 200 4.45 -14.58 -11.35
N GLY A 201 3.66 -15.15 -10.43
CA GLY A 201 4.17 -15.69 -9.17
C GLY A 201 5.12 -16.87 -9.38
N GLU A 202 4.76 -17.81 -10.24
CA GLU A 202 5.63 -18.95 -10.59
C GLU A 202 6.96 -18.48 -11.20
N GLN A 203 6.90 -17.50 -12.11
CA GLN A 203 8.09 -16.91 -12.72
C GLN A 203 8.99 -16.24 -11.68
N LEU A 204 8.41 -15.43 -10.77
CA LEU A 204 9.12 -14.76 -9.70
C LEU A 204 9.81 -15.76 -8.76
N LEU A 205 9.12 -16.81 -8.35
CA LEU A 205 9.67 -17.88 -7.51
C LEU A 205 10.76 -18.67 -8.24
N GLY A 206 10.59 -18.95 -9.54
CA GLY A 206 11.60 -19.58 -10.37
C GLY A 206 12.90 -18.77 -10.44
N GLU A 207 12.81 -17.46 -10.59
CA GLU A 207 13.96 -16.55 -10.57
C GLU A 207 14.68 -16.56 -9.20
N PHE A 208 13.94 -16.63 -8.11
CA PHE A 208 14.52 -16.72 -6.76
C PHE A 208 15.16 -18.09 -6.49
N ALA A 209 14.55 -19.17 -6.94
CA ALA A 209 15.11 -20.52 -6.79
C ALA A 209 16.51 -20.62 -7.43
N THR A 210 16.72 -20.03 -8.60
CA THR A 210 18.03 -20.02 -9.29
C THR A 210 19.10 -19.24 -8.53
N ARG A 211 18.71 -18.35 -7.61
CA ARG A 211 19.58 -17.43 -6.85
C ARG A 211 19.51 -17.64 -5.33
N ALA A 212 18.92 -18.74 -4.89
CA ALA A 212 18.63 -19.01 -3.49
C ALA A 212 19.84 -18.82 -2.56
N ARG A 213 21.06 -19.28 -2.99
CA ARG A 213 22.28 -19.13 -2.18
C ARG A 213 22.66 -17.66 -1.94
N SER A 214 22.58 -16.81 -2.96
CA SER A 214 22.92 -15.39 -2.82
C SER A 214 21.86 -14.63 -2.01
N LEU A 215 20.60 -14.99 -2.16
CA LEU A 215 19.49 -14.40 -1.40
C LEU A 215 19.61 -14.77 0.09
N ALA A 216 19.85 -16.03 0.42
CA ALA A 216 20.00 -16.47 1.81
C ALA A 216 21.20 -15.85 2.55
N ALA A 217 22.21 -15.37 1.83
CA ALA A 217 23.35 -14.67 2.40
C ALA A 217 23.12 -13.17 2.63
N HIS A 218 21.99 -12.61 2.14
CA HIS A 218 21.69 -11.18 2.25
C HIS A 218 20.74 -10.90 3.41
N PRO A 219 20.96 -9.84 4.23
CA PRO A 219 20.13 -9.51 5.41
C PRO A 219 18.63 -9.39 5.14
N PHE A 220 18.25 -9.00 3.93
CA PHE A 220 16.84 -8.83 3.52
C PHE A 220 16.36 -9.90 2.53
N GLY A 221 17.25 -10.80 2.09
CA GLY A 221 16.93 -11.81 1.08
C GLY A 221 16.32 -13.10 1.61
N CYS A 222 16.16 -13.23 2.92
CA CYS A 222 15.61 -14.42 3.58
C CYS A 222 14.09 -14.42 3.58
#